data_00fd38addec806d92f52904bb5eb8f6a
#
_entry.id   00fd38addec806d92f52904bb5eb8f6a
#
_cell.length_a   1.000
_cell.length_b   1.000
_cell.length_c   1.000
_cell.angle_alpha   90.00
_cell.angle_beta   90.00
_cell.angle_gamma   90.00
#
_symmetry.space_group_name_H-M   'P 1'
#
loop_
_entity.id
_entity.type
_entity.pdbx_description
1 polymer ?
#
loop_
_entity_poly.entity_id
_entity_poly.type
_entity_poly.pdbx_seq_one_letter_code
_entity_poly.pdbx_strand_id
1 'polypeptide(L)'
;MIFPRDSITPEKESRTYAVIGAALGWGAQIRETENGPDAIYASALKTKLSQWGVAVQWENIIYPSQKAKGSQFPPGAPTLPLIVEHITRLANQVVKVVDRGDFPIIVGGDHSIAIGTWSGVTHALYSKENFGLLWIDAHMDAHTPETSLSHAYHGMPVASLLGYGDPQLINIADPGSKLHPRHVILYGVRSYEHAEKAFLNRLGVRVYYMKEIIQRGIDKTLTEALDYLKNNTKGFGVSIDLDAFDPMEVPGVGSRKSYGLPVNETLKALSQLRHHSTWRGLEITEFNPNLDKETTTLQTIEKIFECLIGRRDSFSKTYQIIAQEKQVCAANYHPLPVVLSHGQGVWLWDVDGRKYLDMLSAYSAVSHGHAHPRILKVMHE
;
A
#
# COMPACT_ATOMS: atom_id res chain seq x y z
N MET A 1 28.76 26.60 27.71
CA MET A 1 28.67 25.18 27.29
C MET A 1 27.68 25.13 26.14
N ILE A 2 28.18 24.96 24.93
CA ILE A 2 27.37 24.87 23.70
C ILE A 2 26.90 23.43 23.62
N PHE A 3 25.60 23.19 23.79
CA PHE A 3 25.00 21.89 23.53
C PHE A 3 25.04 21.65 22.03
N PRO A 4 25.57 20.51 21.56
CA PRO A 4 25.40 20.15 20.14
C PRO A 4 23.89 20.02 19.85
N ARG A 5 23.43 20.78 18.89
CA ARG A 5 22.14 20.61 18.26
C ARG A 5 22.18 19.32 17.42
N ASP A 6 22.15 18.18 18.07
CA ASP A 6 21.82 16.95 17.39
C ASP A 6 20.28 16.88 17.26
N SER A 7 19.87 17.28 16.07
CA SER A 7 18.65 16.90 15.37
C SER A 7 17.42 16.60 16.25
N ILE A 8 16.75 17.68 16.67
CA ILE A 8 15.29 17.65 16.57
C ILE A 8 15.04 17.44 15.08
N THR A 9 14.77 16.20 14.67
CA THR A 9 14.23 15.94 13.35
C THR A 9 13.02 16.86 13.22
N PRO A 10 12.95 17.71 12.17
CA PRO A 10 11.79 18.56 11.98
C PRO A 10 10.57 17.66 12.04
N GLU A 11 9.51 18.08 12.74
CA GLU A 11 8.20 17.47 12.65
C GLU A 11 7.97 17.18 11.17
N LYS A 12 7.84 15.90 10.84
CA LYS A 12 7.56 15.46 9.48
C LYS A 12 6.29 16.23 9.12
N GLU A 13 6.37 17.20 8.19
CA GLU A 13 5.21 17.91 7.69
C GLU A 13 4.10 16.89 7.55
N SER A 14 2.96 17.14 8.16
CA SER A 14 1.87 16.16 8.24
C SER A 14 1.39 15.91 6.81
N ARG A 15 1.88 14.81 6.21
CA ARG A 15 1.50 14.40 4.86
C ARG A 15 -0.02 14.29 4.81
N THR A 16 -0.66 15.02 3.93
CA THR A 16 -2.09 14.85 3.62
C THR A 16 -2.24 13.71 2.62
N TYR A 17 -3.11 12.79 2.93
CA TYR A 17 -3.46 11.69 2.04
C TYR A 17 -4.74 12.04 1.30
N ALA A 18 -4.79 11.79 -0.01
CA ALA A 18 -5.99 11.98 -0.82
C ALA A 18 -6.48 10.63 -1.35
N VAL A 19 -7.65 10.21 -0.90
CA VAL A 19 -8.28 8.95 -1.36
C VAL A 19 -9.17 9.24 -2.56
N ILE A 20 -8.89 8.56 -3.68
CA ILE A 20 -9.63 8.64 -4.93
C ILE A 20 -10.29 7.29 -5.18
N GLY A 21 -11.61 7.27 -5.34
CA GLY A 21 -12.34 6.09 -5.78
C GLY A 21 -12.35 5.99 -7.31
N ALA A 22 -12.02 4.81 -7.87
CA ALA A 22 -12.05 4.54 -9.30
C ALA A 22 -12.98 3.35 -9.59
N ALA A 23 -14.26 3.63 -9.84
CA ALA A 23 -15.32 2.62 -10.01
C ALA A 23 -15.33 2.08 -11.44
N LEU A 24 -14.35 1.25 -11.80
CA LEU A 24 -14.21 0.61 -13.10
C LEU A 24 -14.27 -0.92 -12.95
N GLY A 25 -15.12 -1.58 -13.73
CA GLY A 25 -15.21 -3.05 -13.83
C GLY A 25 -15.18 -3.53 -15.28
N TRP A 26 -14.99 -2.62 -16.24
CA TRP A 26 -15.07 -2.92 -17.68
C TRP A 26 -13.82 -3.60 -18.22
N GLY A 27 -12.71 -3.58 -17.48
CA GLY A 27 -11.48 -4.28 -17.83
C GLY A 27 -11.52 -5.76 -17.47
N ALA A 28 -12.43 -6.18 -16.59
CA ALA A 28 -12.55 -7.55 -16.09
C ALA A 28 -13.77 -8.29 -16.65
N GLN A 29 -13.75 -9.62 -16.54
CA GLN A 29 -14.93 -10.47 -16.85
C GLN A 29 -16.00 -10.35 -15.75
N ILE A 30 -15.58 -10.16 -14.49
CA ILE A 30 -16.44 -9.96 -13.33
C ILE A 30 -16.42 -8.46 -13.00
N ARG A 31 -17.53 -7.76 -13.33
CA ARG A 31 -17.60 -6.30 -13.28
C ARG A 31 -17.88 -5.70 -11.90
N GLU A 32 -18.35 -6.51 -10.99
CA GLU A 32 -18.82 -6.05 -9.68
C GLU A 32 -17.70 -5.43 -8.83
N THR A 33 -16.44 -5.52 -9.25
CA THR A 33 -15.34 -4.74 -8.67
C THR A 33 -15.57 -3.23 -8.80
N GLU A 34 -16.39 -2.76 -9.75
CA GLU A 34 -16.81 -1.35 -9.86
C GLU A 34 -17.55 -0.85 -8.60
N ASN A 35 -18.11 -1.75 -7.79
CA ASN A 35 -18.79 -1.42 -6.54
C ASN A 35 -17.82 -1.29 -5.35
N GLY A 36 -16.56 -1.66 -5.51
CA GLY A 36 -15.54 -1.64 -4.47
C GLY A 36 -15.35 -0.26 -3.83
N PRO A 37 -15.15 0.82 -4.61
CA PRO A 37 -15.00 2.17 -4.10
C PRO A 37 -16.19 2.63 -3.24
N ASP A 38 -17.43 2.39 -3.69
CA ASP A 38 -18.63 2.73 -2.92
C ASP A 38 -18.67 2.03 -1.56
N ALA A 39 -18.36 0.73 -1.53
CA ALA A 39 -18.34 -0.05 -0.30
C ALA A 39 -17.26 0.46 0.68
N ILE A 40 -16.07 0.83 0.19
CA ILE A 40 -14.99 1.40 0.99
C ILE A 40 -15.39 2.78 1.54
N TYR A 41 -15.97 3.66 0.72
CA TYR A 41 -16.41 4.99 1.13
C TYR A 41 -17.57 4.95 2.13
N ALA A 42 -18.45 3.96 2.05
CA ALA A 42 -19.54 3.73 2.99
C ALA A 42 -19.09 3.05 4.29
N SER A 43 -17.88 2.51 4.35
CA SER A 43 -17.36 1.80 5.53
C SER A 43 -17.01 2.73 6.69
N ALA A 44 -16.66 2.14 7.84
CA ALA A 44 -16.17 2.87 9.00
C ALA A 44 -14.75 3.45 8.82
N LEU A 45 -14.08 3.20 7.69
CA LEU A 45 -12.68 3.57 7.45
C LEU A 45 -12.44 5.07 7.63
N LYS A 46 -13.33 5.92 7.12
CA LYS A 46 -13.25 7.39 7.28
C LYS A 46 -13.21 7.80 8.75
N THR A 47 -14.09 7.23 9.57
CA THR A 47 -14.14 7.49 11.00
C THR A 47 -12.88 6.97 11.70
N LYS A 48 -12.42 5.76 11.35
CA LYS A 48 -11.19 5.16 11.91
C LYS A 48 -9.96 6.01 11.60
N LEU A 49 -9.78 6.46 10.37
CA LEU A 49 -8.67 7.32 9.97
C LEU A 49 -8.65 8.63 10.76
N SER A 50 -9.82 9.26 10.95
CA SER A 50 -9.94 10.45 11.79
C SER A 50 -9.57 10.16 13.26
N GLN A 51 -10.04 9.04 13.82
CA GLN A 51 -9.68 8.61 15.18
C GLN A 51 -8.18 8.32 15.33
N TRP A 52 -7.53 7.82 14.27
CA TRP A 52 -6.07 7.62 14.24
C TRP A 52 -5.30 8.94 14.03
N GLY A 53 -6.02 10.05 13.84
CA GLY A 53 -5.45 11.39 13.63
C GLY A 53 -4.71 11.51 12.29
N VAL A 54 -5.11 10.77 11.28
CA VAL A 54 -4.56 10.84 9.93
C VAL A 54 -5.33 11.89 9.13
N ALA A 55 -4.61 12.85 8.53
CA ALA A 55 -5.20 13.84 7.65
C ALA A 55 -5.49 13.18 6.29
N VAL A 56 -6.79 12.96 6.01
CA VAL A 56 -7.25 12.32 4.77
C VAL A 56 -8.31 13.20 4.10
N GLN A 57 -8.07 13.53 2.86
CA GLN A 57 -9.05 14.14 1.97
C GLN A 57 -9.70 13.05 1.12
N TRP A 58 -11.04 12.97 1.15
CA TRP A 58 -11.79 12.03 0.34
C TRP A 58 -12.23 12.75 -0.94
N GLU A 59 -11.67 12.36 -2.06
CA GLU A 59 -12.04 12.85 -3.39
C GLU A 59 -13.35 12.19 -3.86
N ASN A 60 -13.96 12.76 -4.89
CA ASN A 60 -15.14 12.14 -5.50
C ASN A 60 -14.77 10.81 -6.16
N ILE A 61 -15.67 9.83 -6.08
CA ILE A 61 -15.54 8.60 -6.84
C ILE A 61 -15.71 8.88 -8.33
N ILE A 62 -14.80 8.38 -9.14
CA ILE A 62 -14.88 8.44 -10.60
C ILE A 62 -15.68 7.24 -11.08
N TYR A 63 -16.89 7.50 -11.59
CA TYR A 63 -17.74 6.48 -12.16
C TYR A 63 -17.58 6.43 -13.69
N PRO A 64 -17.88 5.27 -14.33
CA PRO A 64 -18.00 5.18 -15.78
C PRO A 64 -19.00 6.21 -16.31
N SER A 65 -18.82 6.67 -17.56
CA SER A 65 -19.78 7.56 -18.20
C SER A 65 -21.19 6.92 -18.25
N GLN A 66 -22.25 7.74 -18.27
CA GLN A 66 -23.63 7.23 -18.29
C GLN A 66 -23.93 6.33 -19.51
N LYS A 67 -23.22 6.53 -20.62
CA LYS A 67 -23.32 5.66 -21.82
C LYS A 67 -22.87 4.22 -21.58
N ALA A 68 -22.00 4.02 -20.60
CA ALA A 68 -21.51 2.69 -20.22
C ALA A 68 -22.46 1.96 -19.25
N LYS A 69 -23.30 2.67 -18.50
CA LYS A 69 -24.24 2.07 -17.57
C LYS A 69 -25.28 1.23 -18.34
N GLY A 70 -25.26 -0.10 -18.11
CA GLY A 70 -26.23 -1.03 -18.69
C GLY A 70 -25.77 -1.74 -19.97
N SER A 71 -24.63 -1.43 -20.53
CA SER A 71 -24.08 -2.17 -21.68
C SER A 71 -23.51 -3.51 -21.24
N GLN A 72 -23.97 -4.60 -21.83
CA GLN A 72 -23.44 -5.96 -21.58
C GLN A 72 -22.44 -6.34 -22.67
N PHE A 73 -21.26 -5.71 -22.68
CA PHE A 73 -20.19 -6.13 -23.58
C PHE A 73 -19.24 -7.10 -22.87
N PRO A 74 -18.78 -8.17 -23.51
CA PRO A 74 -17.65 -8.96 -22.99
C PRO A 74 -16.39 -8.09 -22.98
N PRO A 75 -15.38 -8.42 -22.15
CA PRO A 75 -14.08 -7.76 -22.22
C PRO A 75 -13.50 -7.78 -23.62
N GLY A 76 -12.75 -6.77 -24.01
CA GLY A 76 -12.10 -6.66 -25.31
C GLY A 76 -12.36 -5.32 -26.00
N ALA A 77 -12.14 -5.26 -27.29
CA ALA A 77 -12.22 -4.03 -28.10
C ALA A 77 -13.47 -3.16 -27.87
N PRO A 78 -14.69 -3.73 -27.68
CA PRO A 78 -15.89 -2.90 -27.42
C PRO A 78 -15.84 -2.11 -26.11
N THR A 79 -15.09 -2.57 -25.10
CA THR A 79 -14.98 -1.89 -23.79
C THR A 79 -13.83 -0.90 -23.73
N LEU A 80 -12.87 -0.94 -24.65
CA LEU A 80 -11.68 -0.09 -24.67
C LEU A 80 -11.99 1.40 -24.58
N PRO A 81 -12.92 1.99 -25.36
CA PRO A 81 -13.20 3.43 -25.26
C PRO A 81 -13.71 3.85 -23.88
N LEU A 82 -14.45 2.97 -23.19
CA LEU A 82 -14.98 3.22 -21.85
C LEU A 82 -13.86 3.19 -20.80
N ILE A 83 -12.95 2.25 -20.94
CA ILE A 83 -11.77 2.13 -20.08
C ILE A 83 -10.88 3.34 -20.29
N VAL A 84 -10.54 3.69 -21.53
CA VAL A 84 -9.69 4.84 -21.87
C VAL A 84 -10.28 6.15 -21.31
N GLU A 85 -11.58 6.39 -21.47
CA GLU A 85 -12.24 7.56 -20.90
C GLU A 85 -12.10 7.60 -19.38
N HIS A 86 -12.37 6.49 -18.70
CA HIS A 86 -12.34 6.40 -17.25
C HIS A 86 -10.92 6.61 -16.70
N ILE A 87 -9.92 5.86 -17.23
CA ILE A 87 -8.54 5.94 -16.76
C ILE A 87 -7.88 7.30 -17.10
N THR A 88 -8.31 7.96 -18.18
CA THR A 88 -7.89 9.35 -18.48
C THR A 88 -8.37 10.32 -17.41
N ARG A 89 -9.63 10.22 -17.00
CA ARG A 89 -10.18 11.03 -15.91
C ARG A 89 -9.48 10.74 -14.58
N LEU A 90 -9.17 9.47 -14.33
CA LEU A 90 -8.41 9.08 -13.14
C LEU A 90 -7.01 9.69 -13.17
N ALA A 91 -6.28 9.56 -14.27
CA ALA A 91 -4.94 10.14 -14.41
C ALA A 91 -4.95 11.65 -14.15
N ASN A 92 -5.92 12.39 -14.74
CA ASN A 92 -6.08 13.81 -14.52
C ASN A 92 -6.39 14.18 -13.05
N GLN A 93 -7.13 13.34 -12.33
CA GLN A 93 -7.41 13.57 -10.91
C GLN A 93 -6.18 13.28 -10.06
N VAL A 94 -5.44 12.22 -10.38
CA VAL A 94 -4.17 11.88 -9.71
C VAL A 94 -3.15 13.01 -9.87
N VAL A 95 -3.00 13.56 -11.09
CA VAL A 95 -2.13 14.72 -11.35
C VAL A 95 -2.49 15.88 -10.42
N LYS A 96 -3.78 16.27 -10.32
CA LYS A 96 -4.22 17.36 -9.44
C LYS A 96 -3.88 17.11 -7.96
N VAL A 97 -4.00 15.87 -7.51
CA VAL A 97 -3.66 15.46 -6.13
C VAL A 97 -2.15 15.60 -5.88
N VAL A 98 -1.33 15.08 -6.79
CA VAL A 98 0.13 15.14 -6.66
C VAL A 98 0.65 16.57 -6.77
N ASP A 99 0.12 17.38 -7.70
CA ASP A 99 0.53 18.78 -7.93
C ASP A 99 0.27 19.69 -6.70
N ARG A 100 -0.78 19.40 -5.92
CA ARG A 100 -1.02 20.13 -4.66
C ARG A 100 -0.21 19.59 -3.47
N GLY A 101 0.66 18.60 -3.69
CA GLY A 101 1.56 18.03 -2.67
C GLY A 101 0.94 16.92 -1.82
N ASP A 102 -0.28 16.46 -2.13
CA ASP A 102 -0.93 15.37 -1.40
C ASP A 102 -0.43 14.01 -1.88
N PHE A 103 -0.55 13.02 -0.99
CA PHE A 103 -0.20 11.64 -1.30
C PHE A 103 -1.43 10.89 -1.85
N PRO A 104 -1.41 10.44 -3.11
CA PRO A 104 -2.54 9.76 -3.73
C PRO A 104 -2.68 8.33 -3.19
N ILE A 105 -3.92 7.99 -2.79
CA ILE A 105 -4.35 6.62 -2.49
C ILE A 105 -5.54 6.33 -3.39
N ILE A 106 -5.38 5.37 -4.29
CA ILE A 106 -6.44 4.97 -5.18
C ILE A 106 -7.09 3.70 -4.64
N VAL A 107 -8.40 3.71 -4.49
CA VAL A 107 -9.20 2.52 -4.19
C VAL A 107 -10.06 2.22 -5.40
N GLY A 108 -9.84 1.06 -5.98
CA GLY A 108 -10.32 0.79 -7.31
C GLY A 108 -11.31 -0.30 -7.47
N GLY A 109 -11.74 -0.37 -8.72
CA GLY A 109 -12.38 -1.46 -9.39
C GLY A 109 -11.36 -2.50 -9.86
N ASP A 110 -11.46 -2.91 -11.15
CA ASP A 110 -10.51 -3.85 -11.73
C ASP A 110 -9.10 -3.23 -11.94
N HIS A 111 -8.08 -4.07 -12.06
CA HIS A 111 -6.68 -3.62 -12.07
C HIS A 111 -6.28 -2.79 -13.32
N SER A 112 -7.14 -2.67 -14.35
CA SER A 112 -6.87 -1.77 -15.49
C SER A 112 -6.77 -0.30 -15.09
N ILE A 113 -7.30 0.11 -13.92
CA ILE A 113 -7.18 1.48 -13.40
C ILE A 113 -5.73 1.88 -13.16
N ALA A 114 -4.84 0.92 -12.90
CA ALA A 114 -3.43 1.17 -12.65
C ALA A 114 -2.75 1.93 -13.80
N ILE A 115 -3.22 1.75 -15.04
CA ILE A 115 -2.72 2.54 -16.17
C ILE A 115 -2.96 4.03 -15.92
N GLY A 116 -4.15 4.41 -15.44
CA GLY A 116 -4.48 5.80 -15.11
C GLY A 116 -3.72 6.31 -13.89
N THR A 117 -3.70 5.53 -12.82
CA THR A 117 -3.01 5.86 -11.56
C THR A 117 -1.54 6.19 -11.79
N TRP A 118 -0.79 5.24 -12.34
CA TRP A 118 0.66 5.38 -12.45
C TRP A 118 1.08 6.28 -13.60
N SER A 119 0.27 6.42 -14.66
CA SER A 119 0.48 7.46 -15.66
C SER A 119 0.32 8.86 -15.08
N GLY A 120 -0.70 9.08 -14.25
CA GLY A 120 -0.92 10.37 -13.57
C GLY A 120 0.22 10.71 -12.59
N VAL A 121 0.65 9.74 -11.75
CA VAL A 121 1.74 9.94 -10.79
C VAL A 121 3.05 10.25 -11.51
N THR A 122 3.42 9.49 -12.54
CA THR A 122 4.70 9.69 -13.26
C THR A 122 4.69 11.00 -14.07
N HIS A 123 3.54 11.40 -14.60
CA HIS A 123 3.37 12.69 -15.27
C HIS A 123 3.61 13.85 -14.29
N ALA A 124 2.89 13.89 -13.18
CA ALA A 124 2.99 14.96 -12.19
C ALA A 124 4.39 15.07 -11.55
N LEU A 125 5.08 13.94 -11.36
CA LEU A 125 6.42 13.93 -10.79
C LEU A 125 7.54 14.13 -11.84
N TYR A 126 7.21 14.25 -13.12
CA TYR A 126 8.19 14.36 -14.22
C TYR A 126 9.29 13.29 -14.15
N SER A 127 8.94 12.06 -13.81
CA SER A 127 9.94 11.04 -13.42
C SER A 127 9.74 9.68 -14.08
N LYS A 128 9.29 9.63 -15.33
CA LYS A 128 8.96 8.39 -16.08
C LYS A 128 10.04 7.30 -15.98
N GLU A 129 11.31 7.65 -16.21
CA GLU A 129 12.39 6.67 -16.22
C GLU A 129 12.95 6.35 -14.82
N ASN A 130 12.69 7.21 -13.84
CA ASN A 130 13.24 7.13 -12.49
C ASN A 130 12.20 6.87 -11.42
N PHE A 131 10.98 6.48 -11.82
CA PHE A 131 9.92 6.06 -10.90
C PHE A 131 9.85 4.54 -10.84
N GLY A 132 9.71 4.01 -9.62
CA GLY A 132 9.60 2.58 -9.37
C GLY A 132 8.17 2.15 -9.07
N LEU A 133 7.87 0.88 -9.29
CA LEU A 133 6.57 0.31 -8.94
C LEU A 133 6.75 -1.08 -8.32
N LEU A 134 6.24 -1.24 -7.10
CA LEU A 134 6.02 -2.55 -6.49
C LEU A 134 4.60 -2.99 -6.80
N TRP A 135 4.48 -4.08 -7.54
CA TRP A 135 3.23 -4.69 -7.99
C TRP A 135 2.99 -5.98 -7.20
N ILE A 136 2.08 -5.92 -6.21
CA ILE A 136 1.75 -7.04 -5.33
C ILE A 136 0.50 -7.70 -5.88
N ASP A 137 0.64 -8.92 -6.42
CA ASP A 137 -0.40 -9.56 -7.22
C ASP A 137 -0.16 -11.08 -7.34
N ALA A 138 -1.23 -11.85 -7.49
CA ALA A 138 -1.14 -13.25 -7.88
C ALA A 138 -0.74 -13.42 -9.35
N HIS A 139 -1.04 -12.42 -10.19
CA HIS A 139 -0.88 -12.44 -11.64
C HIS A 139 0.32 -11.59 -12.09
N MET A 140 0.61 -11.61 -13.38
CA MET A 140 1.66 -10.75 -13.96
C MET A 140 1.11 -9.48 -14.58
N ASP A 141 -0.14 -9.50 -15.02
CA ASP A 141 -0.84 -8.40 -15.67
C ASP A 141 -0.05 -7.76 -16.82
N ALA A 142 0.68 -8.60 -17.52
CA ALA A 142 1.65 -8.24 -18.55
C ALA A 142 1.26 -8.75 -19.94
N HIS A 143 -0.02 -9.02 -20.16
CA HIS A 143 -0.56 -9.31 -21.48
C HIS A 143 -0.60 -8.08 -22.37
N THR A 144 -0.53 -8.33 -23.66
CA THR A 144 -0.94 -7.39 -24.71
C THR A 144 -2.22 -7.92 -25.38
N PRO A 145 -2.93 -7.11 -26.17
CA PRO A 145 -4.09 -7.60 -26.91
C PRO A 145 -3.83 -8.87 -27.73
N GLU A 146 -2.61 -9.05 -28.23
CA GLU A 146 -2.18 -10.19 -29.03
C GLU A 146 -1.92 -11.46 -28.20
N THR A 147 -1.55 -11.30 -26.94
CA THR A 147 -1.20 -12.45 -26.07
C THR A 147 -2.32 -12.84 -25.12
N SER A 148 -3.30 -11.97 -24.90
CA SER A 148 -4.42 -12.22 -24.00
C SER A 148 -5.48 -13.11 -24.67
N LEU A 149 -5.75 -14.28 -24.08
CA LEU A 149 -6.83 -15.15 -24.52
C LEU A 149 -8.22 -14.66 -24.07
N SER A 150 -8.29 -14.00 -22.94
CA SER A 150 -9.53 -13.46 -22.39
C SER A 150 -9.90 -12.09 -22.95
N HIS A 151 -8.96 -11.39 -23.56
CA HIS A 151 -9.03 -9.99 -23.97
C HIS A 151 -9.42 -9.02 -22.82
N ALA A 152 -9.25 -9.47 -21.58
CA ALA A 152 -9.53 -8.65 -20.40
C ALA A 152 -8.39 -7.66 -20.12
N TYR A 153 -8.75 -6.38 -20.04
CA TYR A 153 -7.75 -5.30 -19.90
C TYR A 153 -7.13 -5.21 -18.52
N HIS A 154 -7.77 -5.80 -17.49
CA HIS A 154 -7.17 -5.86 -16.17
C HIS A 154 -5.88 -6.73 -16.13
N GLY A 155 -5.70 -7.64 -17.07
CA GLY A 155 -4.46 -8.41 -17.23
C GLY A 155 -3.39 -7.73 -18.11
N MET A 156 -3.52 -6.43 -18.43
CA MET A 156 -2.61 -5.71 -19.35
C MET A 156 -1.91 -4.48 -18.78
N PRO A 157 -2.15 -4.04 -17.52
CA PRO A 157 -1.62 -2.77 -17.04
C PRO A 157 -0.10 -2.71 -17.01
N VAL A 158 0.58 -3.77 -16.57
CA VAL A 158 2.05 -3.81 -16.50
C VAL A 158 2.66 -3.65 -17.89
N ALA A 159 2.14 -4.36 -18.90
CA ALA A 159 2.62 -4.19 -20.28
C ALA A 159 2.38 -2.76 -20.77
N SER A 160 1.19 -2.19 -20.53
CA SER A 160 0.84 -0.82 -20.95
C SER A 160 1.74 0.23 -20.32
N LEU A 161 2.01 0.12 -19.02
CA LEU A 161 2.93 1.02 -18.29
C LEU A 161 4.39 0.91 -18.77
N LEU A 162 4.79 -0.25 -19.27
CA LEU A 162 6.09 -0.49 -19.90
C LEU A 162 6.14 -0.05 -21.38
N GLY A 163 5.03 0.45 -21.94
CA GLY A 163 4.93 0.97 -23.29
C GLY A 163 4.59 -0.08 -24.35
N TYR A 164 3.96 -1.19 -23.97
CA TYR A 164 3.54 -2.26 -24.86
C TYR A 164 2.03 -2.49 -24.81
N GLY A 165 1.42 -2.81 -25.94
CA GLY A 165 -0.01 -3.09 -26.07
C GLY A 165 -0.76 -2.02 -26.85
N ASP A 166 -2.02 -1.73 -26.49
CA ASP A 166 -2.88 -0.80 -27.23
C ASP A 166 -2.38 0.66 -27.11
N PRO A 167 -2.21 1.37 -28.25
CA PRO A 167 -1.73 2.76 -28.27
C PRO A 167 -2.59 3.72 -27.43
N GLN A 168 -3.92 3.48 -27.30
CA GLN A 168 -4.78 4.34 -26.52
C GLN A 168 -4.50 4.20 -25.02
N LEU A 169 -4.08 3.02 -24.55
CA LEU A 169 -3.68 2.78 -23.15
C LEU A 169 -2.26 3.28 -22.88
N ILE A 170 -1.33 3.01 -23.81
CA ILE A 170 0.06 3.44 -23.67
C ILE A 170 0.22 4.96 -23.60
N ASN A 171 -0.67 5.72 -24.25
CA ASN A 171 -0.56 7.18 -24.36
C ASN A 171 -1.39 7.96 -23.32
N ILE A 172 -1.88 7.31 -22.27
CA ILE A 172 -2.57 8.00 -21.15
C ILE A 172 -1.60 8.98 -20.46
N ALA A 173 -2.04 10.19 -20.20
CA ALA A 173 -1.30 11.33 -19.67
C ALA A 173 -0.11 11.76 -20.54
N ASP A 174 0.75 10.83 -20.95
CA ASP A 174 1.93 11.05 -21.76
C ASP A 174 2.11 9.96 -22.83
N PRO A 175 2.76 10.24 -23.95
CA PRO A 175 3.11 9.21 -24.92
C PRO A 175 4.16 8.21 -24.41
N GLY A 176 4.01 6.94 -24.80
CA GLY A 176 4.99 5.89 -24.59
C GLY A 176 5.03 5.32 -23.16
N SER A 177 6.14 4.66 -22.82
CA SER A 177 6.33 4.02 -21.51
C SER A 177 6.26 5.02 -20.36
N LYS A 178 5.74 4.58 -19.23
CA LYS A 178 5.68 5.33 -17.97
C LYS A 178 6.76 4.88 -17.00
N LEU A 179 7.18 3.63 -17.12
CA LEU A 179 8.11 2.96 -16.22
C LEU A 179 9.24 2.30 -16.99
N HIS A 180 10.41 2.27 -16.36
CA HIS A 180 11.53 1.50 -16.86
C HIS A 180 11.43 0.05 -16.32
N PRO A 181 11.63 -1.00 -17.13
CA PRO A 181 11.44 -2.40 -16.71
C PRO A 181 12.22 -2.79 -15.46
N ARG A 182 13.45 -2.28 -15.28
CA ARG A 182 14.28 -2.55 -14.10
C ARG A 182 13.72 -1.95 -12.81
N HIS A 183 12.81 -0.99 -12.90
CA HIS A 183 12.19 -0.32 -11.77
C HIS A 183 10.80 -0.85 -11.45
N VAL A 184 10.36 -1.91 -12.13
CA VAL A 184 9.12 -2.63 -11.84
C VAL A 184 9.47 -3.95 -11.18
N ILE A 185 8.85 -4.20 -10.03
CA ILE A 185 9.00 -5.46 -9.28
C ILE A 185 7.61 -6.06 -9.08
N LEU A 186 7.41 -7.27 -9.60
CA LEU A 186 6.21 -8.07 -9.32
C LEU A 186 6.45 -8.95 -8.10
N TYR A 187 5.48 -9.00 -7.18
CA TYR A 187 5.62 -9.72 -5.92
C TYR A 187 4.35 -10.53 -5.58
N GLY A 188 4.50 -11.83 -5.33
CA GLY A 188 3.38 -12.73 -5.00
C GLY A 188 2.91 -13.60 -6.16
N VAL A 189 3.56 -13.49 -7.32
CA VAL A 189 3.11 -14.14 -8.56
C VAL A 189 3.06 -15.65 -8.45
N ARG A 190 1.90 -16.22 -8.79
CA ARG A 190 1.65 -17.68 -8.80
C ARG A 190 0.73 -18.16 -9.93
N SER A 191 0.11 -17.23 -10.66
CA SER A 191 -0.74 -17.50 -11.82
C SER A 191 -0.30 -16.62 -12.98
N TYR A 192 0.11 -17.23 -14.07
CA TYR A 192 0.62 -16.52 -15.26
C TYR A 192 0.66 -17.44 -16.47
N GLU A 193 0.61 -16.86 -17.66
CA GLU A 193 0.81 -17.55 -18.92
C GLU A 193 2.27 -17.47 -19.38
N HIS A 194 2.63 -18.41 -20.24
CA HIS A 194 4.01 -18.51 -20.76
C HIS A 194 4.44 -17.23 -21.51
N ALA A 195 3.53 -16.60 -22.23
CA ALA A 195 3.79 -15.39 -23.01
C ALA A 195 4.17 -14.21 -22.11
N GLU A 196 3.46 -14.00 -21.00
CA GLU A 196 3.75 -12.94 -20.02
C GLU A 196 5.13 -13.15 -19.38
N LYS A 197 5.38 -14.39 -18.92
CA LYS A 197 6.69 -14.73 -18.31
C LYS A 197 7.85 -14.50 -19.27
N ALA A 198 7.71 -14.94 -20.53
CA ALA A 198 8.74 -14.75 -21.56
C ALA A 198 8.96 -13.25 -21.85
N PHE A 199 7.88 -12.48 -21.91
CA PHE A 199 7.90 -11.05 -22.12
C PHE A 199 8.64 -10.31 -21.00
N LEU A 200 8.24 -10.52 -19.75
CA LEU A 200 8.86 -9.87 -18.59
C LEU A 200 10.32 -10.27 -18.40
N ASN A 201 10.66 -11.54 -18.62
CA ASN A 201 12.05 -12.02 -18.58
C ASN A 201 12.94 -11.32 -19.66
N ARG A 202 12.41 -11.16 -20.89
CA ARG A 202 13.13 -10.44 -21.97
C ARG A 202 13.42 -8.99 -21.61
N LEU A 203 12.50 -8.34 -20.89
CA LEU A 203 12.66 -6.96 -20.44
C LEU A 203 13.52 -6.82 -19.18
N GLY A 204 13.81 -7.93 -18.48
CA GLY A 204 14.57 -7.93 -17.24
C GLY A 204 13.80 -7.42 -16.03
N VAL A 205 12.47 -7.56 -16.05
CA VAL A 205 11.61 -7.25 -14.89
C VAL A 205 11.84 -8.27 -13.80
N ARG A 206 12.01 -7.81 -12.56
CA ARG A 206 12.15 -8.70 -11.39
C ARG A 206 10.79 -9.22 -10.93
N VAL A 207 10.66 -10.54 -10.86
CA VAL A 207 9.45 -11.21 -10.38
C VAL A 207 9.80 -12.07 -9.18
N TYR A 208 9.16 -11.80 -8.04
CA TYR A 208 9.17 -12.66 -6.86
C TYR A 208 7.98 -13.61 -6.92
N TYR A 209 8.24 -14.85 -7.31
CA TYR A 209 7.23 -15.91 -7.32
C TYR A 209 6.93 -16.39 -5.90
N MET A 210 5.68 -16.82 -5.64
CA MET A 210 5.30 -17.34 -4.32
C MET A 210 6.23 -18.45 -3.83
N LYS A 211 6.70 -19.32 -4.71
CA LYS A 211 7.68 -20.37 -4.35
C LYS A 211 8.96 -19.79 -3.75
N GLU A 212 9.49 -18.72 -4.33
CA GLU A 212 10.68 -18.03 -3.81
C GLU A 212 10.39 -17.34 -2.48
N ILE A 213 9.23 -16.67 -2.38
CA ILE A 213 8.80 -15.97 -1.18
C ILE A 213 8.67 -16.94 0.01
N ILE A 214 8.03 -18.10 -0.20
CA ILE A 214 7.90 -19.14 0.84
C ILE A 214 9.26 -19.66 1.29
N GLN A 215 10.18 -19.89 0.36
CA GLN A 215 11.52 -20.42 0.67
C GLN A 215 12.40 -19.42 1.43
N ARG A 216 12.28 -18.15 1.14
CA ARG A 216 13.19 -17.10 1.65
C ARG A 216 12.59 -16.26 2.77
N GLY A 217 11.27 -16.32 2.95
CA GLY A 217 10.48 -15.52 3.89
C GLY A 217 10.03 -14.18 3.33
N ILE A 218 8.81 -13.78 3.71
CA ILE A 218 8.15 -12.54 3.26
C ILE A 218 8.95 -11.31 3.69
N ASP A 219 9.33 -11.24 4.96
CA ASP A 219 10.04 -10.09 5.52
C ASP A 219 11.33 -9.79 4.74
N LYS A 220 12.14 -10.83 4.48
CA LYS A 220 13.39 -10.71 3.74
C LYS A 220 13.17 -10.28 2.29
N THR A 221 12.30 -10.97 1.57
CA THR A 221 12.09 -10.73 0.13
C THR A 221 11.41 -9.40 -0.14
N LEU A 222 10.49 -8.97 0.72
CA LEU A 222 9.80 -7.69 0.59
C LEU A 222 10.74 -6.53 0.96
N THR A 223 11.56 -6.68 2.00
CA THR A 223 12.59 -5.68 2.35
C THR A 223 13.59 -5.51 1.20
N GLU A 224 14.07 -6.60 0.59
CA GLU A 224 14.94 -6.52 -0.58
C GLU A 224 14.28 -5.76 -1.75
N ALA A 225 13.00 -6.03 -2.03
CA ALA A 225 12.26 -5.35 -3.09
C ALA A 225 12.14 -3.84 -2.82
N LEU A 226 11.77 -3.46 -1.60
CA LEU A 226 11.62 -2.05 -1.19
C LEU A 226 12.95 -1.32 -1.16
N ASP A 227 14.00 -1.94 -0.64
CA ASP A 227 15.36 -1.35 -0.63
C ASP A 227 15.89 -1.18 -2.05
N TYR A 228 15.62 -2.13 -2.95
CA TYR A 228 16.00 -1.98 -4.35
C TYR A 228 15.33 -0.73 -4.97
N LEU A 229 14.03 -0.57 -4.82
CA LEU A 229 13.30 0.58 -5.37
C LEU A 229 13.78 1.90 -4.74
N LYS A 230 13.92 1.93 -3.42
CA LYS A 230 14.44 3.10 -2.70
C LYS A 230 15.81 3.56 -3.19
N ASN A 231 16.71 2.61 -3.47
CA ASN A 231 18.10 2.92 -3.81
C ASN A 231 18.29 3.19 -5.31
N ASN A 232 17.38 2.76 -6.17
CA ASN A 232 17.51 2.84 -7.62
C ASN A 232 16.53 3.79 -8.29
N THR A 233 15.59 4.40 -7.52
CA THR A 233 14.58 5.32 -8.07
C THR A 233 14.50 6.61 -7.25
N LYS A 234 13.97 7.66 -7.84
CA LYS A 234 13.69 8.94 -7.14
C LYS A 234 12.40 8.90 -6.33
N GLY A 235 11.54 7.95 -6.63
CA GLY A 235 10.29 7.69 -5.95
C GLY A 235 9.67 6.41 -6.47
N PHE A 236 8.84 5.78 -5.67
CA PHE A 236 8.13 4.57 -6.07
C PHE A 236 6.70 4.53 -5.55
N GLY A 237 5.86 3.80 -6.27
CA GLY A 237 4.50 3.47 -5.90
C GLY A 237 4.35 2.02 -5.45
N VAL A 238 3.23 1.73 -4.82
CA VAL A 238 2.81 0.36 -4.47
C VAL A 238 1.40 0.13 -4.98
N SER A 239 1.23 -0.86 -5.87
CA SER A 239 -0.07 -1.36 -6.30
C SER A 239 -0.32 -2.70 -5.61
N ILE A 240 -1.48 -2.84 -4.99
CA ILE A 240 -1.91 -4.04 -4.28
C ILE A 240 -3.19 -4.57 -4.95
N ASP A 241 -3.06 -5.65 -5.69
CA ASP A 241 -4.20 -6.48 -6.02
C ASP A 241 -4.58 -7.31 -4.81
N LEU A 242 -5.84 -7.26 -4.42
CA LEU A 242 -6.31 -8.02 -3.25
C LEU A 242 -6.27 -9.53 -3.45
N ASP A 243 -6.22 -10.01 -4.70
CA ASP A 243 -6.06 -11.42 -5.00
C ASP A 243 -4.62 -11.96 -4.78
N ALA A 244 -3.66 -11.06 -4.53
CA ALA A 244 -2.33 -11.44 -4.06
C ALA A 244 -2.38 -12.22 -2.74
N PHE A 245 -3.33 -11.90 -1.88
CA PHE A 245 -3.52 -12.56 -0.59
C PHE A 245 -4.18 -13.95 -0.75
N ASP A 246 -4.11 -14.74 0.33
CA ASP A 246 -4.78 -16.03 0.34
C ASP A 246 -6.31 -15.84 0.36
N PRO A 247 -7.06 -16.51 -0.54
CA PRO A 247 -8.51 -16.36 -0.62
C PRO A 247 -9.27 -16.86 0.63
N MET A 248 -8.62 -17.58 1.53
CA MET A 248 -9.18 -17.92 2.85
C MET A 248 -9.24 -16.69 3.77
N GLU A 249 -8.33 -15.72 3.59
CA GLU A 249 -8.30 -14.47 4.34
C GLU A 249 -8.96 -13.31 3.56
N VAL A 250 -8.88 -13.33 2.22
CA VAL A 250 -9.37 -12.26 1.34
C VAL A 250 -10.30 -12.87 0.25
N PRO A 251 -11.53 -13.26 0.61
CA PRO A 251 -12.46 -13.92 -0.31
C PRO A 251 -13.14 -12.98 -1.32
N GLY A 252 -13.15 -11.66 -1.07
CA GLY A 252 -13.88 -10.67 -1.87
C GLY A 252 -13.16 -10.23 -3.13
N VAL A 253 -12.67 -11.17 -3.93
CA VAL A 253 -11.96 -10.93 -5.21
C VAL A 253 -12.48 -11.83 -6.31
N GLY A 254 -12.40 -11.36 -7.57
CA GLY A 254 -12.90 -12.10 -8.74
C GLY A 254 -12.01 -13.28 -9.15
N SER A 255 -10.69 -13.11 -9.11
CA SER A 255 -9.70 -14.05 -9.66
C SER A 255 -8.93 -14.80 -8.57
N ARG A 256 -9.65 -15.54 -7.72
CA ARG A 256 -9.07 -16.25 -6.56
C ARG A 256 -8.01 -17.27 -6.96
N LYS A 257 -6.84 -17.20 -6.31
CA LYS A 257 -5.76 -18.18 -6.44
C LYS A 257 -5.30 -18.64 -5.07
N SER A 258 -5.33 -19.95 -4.82
CA SER A 258 -4.89 -20.54 -3.55
C SER A 258 -3.40 -20.32 -3.29
N TYR A 259 -3.01 -20.49 -2.01
CA TYR A 259 -1.62 -20.34 -1.55
C TYR A 259 -1.07 -18.92 -1.76
N GLY A 260 -1.89 -17.93 -1.45
CA GLY A 260 -1.54 -16.52 -1.52
C GLY A 260 -0.68 -16.03 -0.36
N LEU A 261 -0.44 -14.74 -0.36
CA LEU A 261 0.28 -14.07 0.72
C LEU A 261 -0.59 -14.06 1.99
N PRO A 262 -0.06 -14.46 3.16
CA PRO A 262 -0.75 -14.28 4.43
C PRO A 262 -0.83 -12.79 4.78
N VAL A 263 -2.04 -12.32 5.12
CA VAL A 263 -2.32 -10.89 5.33
C VAL A 263 -1.43 -10.28 6.40
N ASN A 264 -1.41 -10.87 7.60
CA ASN A 264 -0.73 -10.25 8.74
C ASN A 264 0.79 -10.17 8.55
N GLU A 265 1.43 -11.21 8.02
CA GLU A 265 2.88 -11.21 7.77
C GLU A 265 3.26 -10.21 6.68
N THR A 266 2.47 -10.16 5.61
CA THR A 266 2.70 -9.23 4.49
C THR A 266 2.53 -7.77 4.94
N LEU A 267 1.46 -7.46 5.67
CA LEU A 267 1.23 -6.11 6.18
C LEU A 267 2.29 -5.69 7.20
N LYS A 268 2.75 -6.61 8.04
CA LYS A 268 3.87 -6.36 8.95
C LYS A 268 5.13 -5.96 8.18
N ALA A 269 5.49 -6.70 7.13
CA ALA A 269 6.64 -6.36 6.30
C ALA A 269 6.45 -5.06 5.53
N LEU A 270 5.22 -4.77 5.03
CA LEU A 270 4.90 -3.50 4.36
C LEU A 270 4.87 -2.29 5.30
N SER A 271 4.73 -2.47 6.61
CA SER A 271 4.63 -1.36 7.57
C SER A 271 5.86 -0.43 7.54
N GLN A 272 7.02 -0.93 7.10
CA GLN A 272 8.22 -0.14 6.90
C GLN A 272 8.03 1.02 5.90
N LEU A 273 7.05 0.94 4.97
CA LEU A 273 6.71 2.00 4.01
C LEU A 273 6.40 3.34 4.69
N ARG A 274 5.89 3.34 5.91
CA ARG A 274 5.63 4.56 6.69
C ARG A 274 6.86 5.46 6.83
N HIS A 275 8.03 4.86 6.83
CA HIS A 275 9.31 5.55 7.04
C HIS A 275 10.04 5.85 5.74
N HIS A 276 9.50 5.42 4.59
CA HIS A 276 10.11 5.68 3.28
C HIS A 276 9.67 7.04 2.71
N SER A 277 10.57 8.01 2.72
CA SER A 277 10.33 9.34 2.14
C SER A 277 10.15 9.32 0.61
N THR A 278 10.64 8.27 -0.05
CA THR A 278 10.53 8.07 -1.50
C THR A 278 9.25 7.34 -1.94
N TRP A 279 8.43 6.86 -1.01
CA TRP A 279 7.12 6.28 -1.31
C TRP A 279 6.13 7.39 -1.70
N ARG A 280 5.51 7.29 -2.89
CA ARG A 280 4.76 8.35 -3.56
C ARG A 280 3.31 8.07 -3.87
N GLY A 281 2.82 6.87 -3.69
CA GLY A 281 1.43 6.53 -3.95
C GLY A 281 1.10 5.10 -3.57
N LEU A 282 -0.18 4.88 -3.29
CA LEU A 282 -0.77 3.57 -2.98
C LEU A 282 -1.98 3.33 -3.87
N GLU A 283 -2.10 2.14 -4.40
CA GLU A 283 -3.28 1.67 -5.10
C GLU A 283 -3.74 0.33 -4.52
N ILE A 284 -5.05 0.15 -4.39
CA ILE A 284 -5.69 -1.08 -3.94
C ILE A 284 -6.79 -1.42 -4.94
N THR A 285 -6.76 -2.62 -5.54
CA THR A 285 -7.62 -3.03 -6.65
C THR A 285 -8.32 -4.36 -6.39
N GLU A 286 -9.25 -4.71 -7.28
CA GLU A 286 -9.97 -5.99 -7.37
C GLU A 286 -10.88 -6.31 -6.17
N PHE A 287 -11.26 -5.32 -5.35
CA PHE A 287 -12.26 -5.53 -4.31
C PHE A 287 -13.65 -5.73 -4.92
N ASN A 288 -14.21 -6.91 -4.75
CA ASN A 288 -15.59 -7.22 -5.11
C ASN A 288 -16.44 -7.42 -3.84
N PRO A 289 -17.21 -6.41 -3.41
CA PRO A 289 -18.01 -6.50 -2.20
C PRO A 289 -19.12 -7.54 -2.26
N ASN A 290 -19.58 -7.92 -3.46
CA ASN A 290 -20.61 -8.94 -3.63
C ASN A 290 -20.11 -10.35 -3.29
N LEU A 291 -18.78 -10.55 -3.31
CA LEU A 291 -18.12 -11.81 -2.94
C LEU A 291 -17.61 -11.81 -1.49
N ASP A 292 -17.67 -10.68 -0.78
CA ASP A 292 -17.17 -10.47 0.59
C ASP A 292 -18.29 -10.56 1.63
N LYS A 293 -18.96 -11.71 1.73
CA LYS A 293 -20.14 -11.91 2.57
C LYS A 293 -19.94 -11.61 4.06
N GLU A 294 -18.73 -11.87 4.58
CA GLU A 294 -18.37 -11.68 5.98
C GLU A 294 -17.57 -10.40 6.23
N THR A 295 -17.43 -9.55 5.22
CA THR A 295 -16.65 -8.31 5.26
C THR A 295 -15.17 -8.48 5.61
N THR A 296 -14.63 -9.68 5.48
CA THR A 296 -13.22 -9.99 5.79
C THR A 296 -12.24 -9.28 4.86
N THR A 297 -12.59 -9.17 3.59
CA THR A 297 -11.78 -8.41 2.61
C THR A 297 -11.81 -6.92 2.93
N LEU A 298 -12.98 -6.37 3.23
CA LEU A 298 -13.11 -4.97 3.65
C LEU A 298 -12.30 -4.68 4.92
N GLN A 299 -12.34 -5.60 5.91
CA GLN A 299 -11.50 -5.49 7.12
C GLN A 299 -10.01 -5.54 6.79
N THR A 300 -9.62 -6.33 5.78
CA THR A 300 -8.22 -6.36 5.31
C THR A 300 -7.82 -5.03 4.66
N ILE A 301 -8.69 -4.41 3.86
CA ILE A 301 -8.46 -3.05 3.34
C ILE A 301 -8.27 -2.06 4.48
N GLU A 302 -9.13 -2.10 5.51
CA GLU A 302 -8.98 -1.24 6.70
C GLU A 302 -7.63 -1.48 7.41
N LYS A 303 -7.18 -2.74 7.54
CA LYS A 303 -5.85 -3.08 8.08
C LYS A 303 -4.71 -2.55 7.21
N ILE A 304 -4.84 -2.57 5.86
CA ILE A 304 -3.86 -1.98 4.95
C ILE A 304 -3.72 -0.47 5.25
N PHE A 305 -4.82 0.26 5.36
CA PHE A 305 -4.80 1.68 5.72
C PHE A 305 -4.19 1.91 7.11
N GLU A 306 -4.61 1.16 8.12
CA GLU A 306 -4.03 1.26 9.47
C GLU A 306 -2.52 1.03 9.45
N CYS A 307 -2.10 -0.04 8.79
CA CYS A 307 -0.71 -0.45 8.70
C CYS A 307 0.16 0.55 7.95
N LEU A 308 -0.29 1.07 6.81
CA LEU A 308 0.55 1.86 5.92
C LEU A 308 0.52 3.37 6.20
N ILE A 309 -0.61 3.90 6.67
CA ILE A 309 -0.77 5.33 6.88
C ILE A 309 -1.25 5.72 8.28
N GLY A 310 -1.76 4.77 9.07
CA GLY A 310 -2.16 5.02 10.46
C GLY A 310 -1.00 5.56 11.29
N ARG A 311 -1.26 6.44 12.25
CA ARG A 311 -0.21 7.02 13.13
C ARG A 311 0.38 6.00 14.11
N ARG A 312 -0.29 4.87 14.33
CA ARG A 312 0.13 3.82 15.26
C ARG A 312 0.67 2.63 14.47
N ASP A 313 1.80 2.14 14.90
CA ASP A 313 2.33 0.88 14.39
C ASP A 313 1.59 -0.27 15.10
N SER A 314 0.54 -0.80 14.46
CA SER A 314 -0.28 -1.89 14.99
C SER A 314 0.52 -3.18 15.22
N PHE A 315 1.71 -3.30 14.63
CA PHE A 315 2.64 -4.42 14.83
C PHE A 315 3.71 -4.13 15.88
N SER A 316 3.80 -2.90 16.42
CA SER A 316 4.73 -2.59 17.48
C SER A 316 4.37 -3.36 18.75
N LYS A 317 5.39 -3.74 19.53
CA LYS A 317 5.19 -4.36 20.84
C LYS A 317 4.42 -3.43 21.78
N THR A 318 4.69 -2.14 21.71
CA THR A 318 3.95 -1.10 22.46
C THR A 318 2.45 -1.19 22.18
N TYR A 319 2.04 -1.23 20.92
CA TYR A 319 0.62 -1.31 20.56
C TYR A 319 -0.03 -2.59 21.07
N GLN A 320 0.63 -3.74 20.88
CA GLN A 320 0.13 -5.04 21.33
C GLN A 320 -0.09 -5.08 22.84
N ILE A 321 0.87 -4.57 23.64
CA ILE A 321 0.76 -4.53 25.10
C ILE A 321 -0.33 -3.57 25.54
N ILE A 322 -0.45 -2.37 24.94
CA ILE A 322 -1.52 -1.41 25.27
C ILE A 322 -2.91 -1.99 24.91
N ALA A 323 -3.01 -2.70 23.78
CA ALA A 323 -4.26 -3.35 23.38
C ALA A 323 -4.67 -4.45 24.38
N GLN A 324 -3.71 -5.24 24.85
CA GLN A 324 -3.92 -6.26 25.86
C GLN A 324 -4.28 -5.65 27.23
N GLU A 325 -3.58 -4.60 27.65
CA GLU A 325 -3.86 -3.87 28.89
C GLU A 325 -5.31 -3.36 28.92
N LYS A 326 -5.78 -2.75 27.83
CA LYS A 326 -7.16 -2.25 27.72
C LYS A 326 -8.24 -3.34 27.88
N GLN A 327 -7.91 -4.60 27.61
CA GLN A 327 -8.85 -5.71 27.77
C GLN A 327 -8.94 -6.22 29.21
N VAL A 328 -7.88 -6.04 30.01
CA VAL A 328 -7.77 -6.67 31.34
C VAL A 328 -7.67 -5.67 32.50
N CYS A 329 -7.35 -4.40 32.23
CA CYS A 329 -7.16 -3.39 33.25
C CYS A 329 -8.35 -2.42 33.29
N ALA A 330 -8.65 -1.89 34.50
CA ALA A 330 -9.65 -0.84 34.67
C ALA A 330 -9.15 0.47 34.04
N ALA A 331 -10.04 1.19 33.36
CA ALA A 331 -9.71 2.45 32.66
C ALA A 331 -9.67 3.65 33.66
N ASN A 332 -8.82 3.58 34.67
CA ASN A 332 -8.72 4.60 35.73
C ASN A 332 -7.89 5.82 35.32
N TYR A 333 -6.97 5.64 34.38
CA TYR A 333 -6.04 6.66 33.88
C TYR A 333 -5.98 6.63 32.35
N HIS A 334 -5.53 7.74 31.78
CA HIS A 334 -5.15 7.82 30.37
C HIS A 334 -3.61 7.93 30.28
N PRO A 335 -2.88 6.80 30.37
CA PRO A 335 -1.42 6.84 30.31
C PRO A 335 -0.95 7.28 28.93
N LEU A 336 0.29 7.79 28.89
CA LEU A 336 0.94 8.01 27.59
C LEU A 336 1.03 6.70 26.80
N PRO A 337 0.90 6.72 25.47
CA PRO A 337 0.92 5.52 24.66
C PRO A 337 2.36 4.99 24.45
N VAL A 338 3.04 4.70 25.57
CA VAL A 338 4.43 4.23 25.64
C VAL A 338 4.50 3.08 26.63
N VAL A 339 5.14 2.00 26.25
CA VAL A 339 5.42 0.87 27.14
C VAL A 339 6.92 0.81 27.39
N LEU A 340 7.36 1.25 28.57
CA LEU A 340 8.76 1.27 28.93
C LEU A 340 9.27 -0.14 29.26
N SER A 341 10.49 -0.44 28.82
CA SER A 341 11.16 -1.74 29.02
C SER A 341 12.30 -1.66 30.04
N HIS A 342 13.11 -0.62 29.97
CA HIS A 342 14.26 -0.43 30.87
C HIS A 342 14.69 1.04 30.95
N GLY A 343 15.50 1.36 31.94
CA GLY A 343 16.07 2.70 32.15
C GLY A 343 17.53 2.64 32.60
N GLN A 344 18.30 3.64 32.22
CA GLN A 344 19.68 3.85 32.67
C GLN A 344 20.00 5.34 32.81
N GLY A 345 20.39 5.78 34.01
CA GLY A 345 20.62 7.18 34.27
C GLY A 345 19.37 8.02 34.06
N VAL A 346 19.41 8.96 33.14
CA VAL A 346 18.29 9.83 32.77
C VAL A 346 17.51 9.32 31.53
N TRP A 347 17.87 8.18 31.04
CA TRP A 347 17.30 7.63 29.81
C TRP A 347 16.39 6.44 30.07
N LEU A 348 15.27 6.41 29.33
CA LEU A 348 14.32 5.30 29.26
C LEU A 348 14.26 4.74 27.84
N TRP A 349 13.98 3.47 27.72
CA TRP A 349 13.70 2.81 26.43
C TRP A 349 12.35 2.12 26.50
N ASP A 350 11.59 2.23 25.41
CA ASP A 350 10.36 1.46 25.26
C ASP A 350 10.66 0.05 24.73
N VAL A 351 9.61 -0.77 24.65
CA VAL A 351 9.70 -2.14 24.15
C VAL A 351 9.98 -2.23 22.64
N ASP A 352 9.85 -1.12 21.92
CA ASP A 352 10.18 -0.99 20.49
C ASP A 352 11.59 -0.40 20.27
N GLY A 353 12.35 -0.18 21.36
CA GLY A 353 13.74 0.31 21.34
C GLY A 353 13.90 1.82 21.17
N ARG A 354 12.83 2.59 21.24
CA ARG A 354 12.91 4.06 21.20
C ARG A 354 13.45 4.58 22.53
N LYS A 355 14.29 5.62 22.45
CA LYS A 355 14.96 6.24 23.61
C LYS A 355 14.27 7.55 24.01
N TYR A 356 14.02 7.72 25.30
CA TYR A 356 13.36 8.89 25.88
C TYR A 356 14.21 9.49 26.99
N LEU A 357 14.19 10.83 27.12
CA LEU A 357 14.72 11.52 28.27
C LEU A 357 13.65 11.56 29.38
N ASP A 358 13.93 10.97 30.52
CA ASP A 358 13.02 11.00 31.66
C ASP A 358 13.07 12.36 32.38
N MET A 359 12.04 13.18 32.14
CA MET A 359 11.90 14.51 32.79
C MET A 359 11.00 14.45 34.02
N LEU A 360 10.41 13.31 34.35
CA LEU A 360 9.49 13.14 35.48
C LEU A 360 10.14 12.38 36.64
N SER A 361 11.09 11.50 36.39
CA SER A 361 11.82 10.69 37.37
C SER A 361 10.88 9.94 38.33
N ALA A 362 9.76 9.36 37.83
CA ALA A 362 8.72 8.71 38.62
C ALA A 362 8.29 9.56 39.84
N TYR A 363 7.96 10.84 39.63
CA TYR A 363 7.65 11.81 40.65
C TYR A 363 8.79 11.99 41.68
N SER A 364 10.02 12.05 41.20
CA SER A 364 11.28 12.16 42.00
C SER A 364 11.69 10.89 42.75
N ALA A 365 11.00 9.74 42.54
CA ALA A 365 11.39 8.49 43.19
C ALA A 365 12.75 7.95 42.66
N VAL A 366 13.12 8.25 41.44
CA VAL A 366 14.42 7.88 40.84
C VAL A 366 15.38 9.07 40.71
N SER A 367 15.49 9.88 41.76
CA SER A 367 16.33 11.10 41.81
C SER A 367 17.82 10.82 41.56
N HIS A 368 18.30 9.61 41.77
CA HIS A 368 19.66 9.15 41.48
C HIS A 368 19.84 8.61 40.05
N GLY A 369 18.78 8.64 39.24
CA GLY A 369 18.72 8.02 37.90
C GLY A 369 18.34 6.55 37.93
N HIS A 370 17.88 6.08 36.79
CA HIS A 370 17.50 4.66 36.58
C HIS A 370 18.73 3.76 36.69
N ALA A 371 18.58 2.59 37.33
CA ALA A 371 19.61 1.55 37.45
C ALA A 371 20.95 2.08 37.94
N HIS A 372 20.95 2.92 39.00
CA HIS A 372 22.18 3.52 39.51
C HIS A 372 23.17 2.43 39.97
N PRO A 373 24.43 2.39 39.47
CA PRO A 373 25.34 1.25 39.66
C PRO A 373 25.63 0.91 41.13
N ARG A 374 25.77 1.91 41.99
CA ARG A 374 26.05 1.70 43.44
C ARG A 374 24.84 1.10 44.15
N ILE A 375 23.63 1.49 43.76
CA ILE A 375 22.41 0.97 44.38
C ILE A 375 22.21 -0.49 43.91
N LEU A 376 22.36 -0.77 42.59
CA LEU A 376 22.27 -2.13 42.09
C LEU A 376 23.30 -3.06 42.74
N LYS A 377 24.52 -2.59 42.95
CA LYS A 377 25.55 -3.38 43.64
C LYS A 377 25.10 -3.84 45.02
N VAL A 378 24.55 -2.94 45.84
CA VAL A 378 24.06 -3.28 47.18
C VAL A 378 22.83 -4.19 47.17
N MET A 379 22.01 -4.13 46.09
CA MET A 379 20.84 -5.02 45.95
C MET A 379 21.20 -6.43 45.52
N HIS A 380 22.36 -6.63 44.89
CA HIS A 380 22.88 -7.94 44.46
C HIS A 380 23.78 -8.63 45.51
N GLU A 381 24.26 -7.92 46.51
CA GLU A 381 24.95 -8.41 47.69
C GLU A 381 23.98 -8.87 48.78
#